data_e6e121f4509fe3fb8193c2647f7a3a00
#
_entry.id   e6e121f4509fe3fb8193c2647f7a3a00
#
_cell.length_a   1.000
_cell.length_b   1.000
_cell.length_c   1.000
_cell.angle_alpha   90.00
_cell.angle_beta   90.00
_cell.angle_gamma   90.00
#
_symmetry.space_group_name_H-M   'P 1'
#
loop_
_entity.id
_entity.type
_entity.pdbx_description
1 polymer ?
#
loop_
_entity_poly.entity_id
_entity_poly.type
_entity_poly.pdbx_seq_one_letter_code
_entity_poly.pdbx_strand_id
1 'polypeptide(L)'
;MEEQGTGHVVASLGEDSGYVPYTAFSAKTSYMNANPEIMQGFVNALQKSMDYVNSHSAEEIAEAIKGQFPETELDTLTTIISRYKEQDTWKEDLIFEEDSFTLLQNILEEAGELSERVPYDELVNTTYAEKAK
;
A
#
# COMPACT_ATOMS: atom_id res chain seq x y z
N MET A 1 2.36 10.98 -19.90
CA MET A 1 1.72 10.48 -21.15
C MET A 1 0.49 11.30 -21.49
N GLU A 2 -0.48 11.47 -20.59
CA GLU A 2 -1.66 12.31 -20.87
C GLU A 2 -1.29 13.76 -21.16
N GLU A 3 -0.46 14.38 -20.33
CA GLU A 3 0.06 15.75 -20.53
C GLU A 3 0.79 15.95 -21.87
N GLN A 4 1.40 14.88 -22.39
CA GLN A 4 2.09 14.88 -23.68
C GLN A 4 1.17 14.49 -24.85
N GLY A 5 -0.10 14.17 -24.58
CA GLY A 5 -1.07 13.73 -25.60
C GLY A 5 -0.71 12.39 -26.28
N THR A 6 0.14 11.58 -25.65
CA THR A 6 0.61 10.30 -26.21
C THR A 6 -0.21 9.09 -25.76
N GLY A 7 -1.14 9.28 -24.84
CA GLY A 7 -2.04 8.23 -24.36
C GLY A 7 -3.03 8.76 -23.34
N HIS A 8 -4.06 7.97 -23.06
CA HIS A 8 -5.10 8.27 -22.08
C HIS A 8 -5.30 7.07 -21.16
N VAL A 9 -5.62 7.34 -19.87
CA VAL A 9 -6.07 6.31 -18.94
C VAL A 9 -7.48 5.89 -19.36
N VAL A 10 -7.71 4.60 -19.55
CA VAL A 10 -9.02 4.03 -19.97
C VAL A 10 -9.62 3.12 -18.90
N ALA A 11 -8.82 2.58 -17.99
CA ALA A 11 -9.25 1.75 -16.88
C ALA A 11 -8.14 1.69 -15.82
N SER A 12 -8.49 1.34 -14.58
CA SER A 12 -7.55 1.09 -13.49
C SER A 12 -7.65 -0.38 -13.08
N LEU A 13 -6.56 -1.11 -13.20
CA LEU A 13 -6.51 -2.50 -12.73
C LEU A 13 -6.75 -2.59 -11.22
N GLY A 14 -6.31 -1.59 -10.45
CA GLY A 14 -6.52 -1.57 -9.01
C GLY A 14 -8.00 -1.42 -8.63
N GLU A 15 -8.78 -0.72 -9.44
CA GLU A 15 -10.22 -0.54 -9.25
C GLU A 15 -11.00 -1.78 -9.69
N ASP A 16 -10.62 -2.37 -10.83
CA ASP A 16 -11.32 -3.52 -11.43
C ASP A 16 -10.97 -4.85 -10.76
N SER A 17 -9.81 -4.99 -10.12
CA SER A 17 -9.38 -6.24 -9.47
C SER A 17 -9.88 -6.43 -8.03
N GLY A 18 -10.51 -5.42 -7.44
CA GLY A 18 -10.90 -5.40 -6.04
C GLY A 18 -9.73 -5.15 -5.09
N TYR A 19 -9.92 -5.38 -3.79
CA TYR A 19 -8.90 -5.12 -2.76
C TYR A 19 -7.79 -6.18 -2.78
N VAL A 20 -6.90 -6.06 -3.75
CA VAL A 20 -5.71 -6.91 -3.88
C VAL A 20 -4.50 -6.18 -3.30
N PRO A 21 -3.71 -6.79 -2.40
CA PRO A 21 -2.51 -6.15 -1.89
C PRO A 21 -1.48 -6.05 -3.00
N TYR A 22 -1.02 -4.81 -3.29
CA TYR A 22 -0.01 -4.55 -4.31
C TYR A 22 1.40 -4.65 -3.74
N THR A 23 1.63 -4.04 -2.59
CA THR A 23 2.90 -4.09 -1.87
C THR A 23 2.68 -4.40 -0.40
N ALA A 24 3.63 -5.09 0.21
CA ALA A 24 3.64 -5.35 1.65
C ALA A 24 5.06 -5.23 2.20
N PHE A 25 5.18 -4.80 3.43
CA PHE A 25 6.46 -4.84 4.14
C PHE A 25 6.70 -6.24 4.70
N SER A 26 7.90 -6.75 4.53
CA SER A 26 8.29 -8.05 5.05
C SER A 26 9.56 -7.96 5.88
N ALA A 27 9.65 -8.79 6.91
CA ALA A 27 10.83 -8.92 7.75
C ALA A 27 11.06 -10.38 8.13
N LYS A 28 12.31 -10.74 8.38
CA LYS A 28 12.62 -12.09 8.90
C LYS A 28 12.04 -12.25 10.30
N THR A 29 11.37 -13.36 10.57
CA THR A 29 10.82 -13.71 11.88
C THR A 29 11.87 -13.61 12.99
N SER A 30 13.10 -14.05 12.72
CA SER A 30 14.20 -13.94 13.69
C SER A 30 14.57 -12.49 14.02
N TYR A 31 14.46 -11.57 13.05
CA TYR A 31 14.70 -10.14 13.29
C TYR A 31 13.57 -9.53 14.11
N MET A 32 12.32 -9.83 13.78
CA MET A 32 11.15 -9.36 14.52
C MET A 32 11.21 -9.78 15.99
N ASN A 33 11.55 -11.05 16.24
CA ASN A 33 11.66 -11.59 17.60
C ASN A 33 12.81 -10.95 18.40
N ALA A 34 13.91 -10.61 17.73
CA ALA A 34 15.07 -9.97 18.37
C ALA A 34 14.89 -8.46 18.60
N ASN A 35 14.02 -7.80 17.83
CA ASN A 35 13.87 -6.33 17.79
C ASN A 35 12.40 -5.87 17.83
N PRO A 36 11.58 -6.34 18.79
CA PRO A 36 10.14 -6.06 18.79
C PRO A 36 9.82 -4.57 18.92
N GLU A 37 10.63 -3.81 19.66
CA GLU A 37 10.44 -2.36 19.83
C GLU A 37 10.71 -1.59 18.53
N ILE A 38 11.72 -2.00 17.76
CA ILE A 38 12.02 -1.41 16.46
C ILE A 38 10.88 -1.69 15.49
N MET A 39 10.37 -2.92 15.47
CA MET A 39 9.25 -3.30 14.63
C MET A 39 7.99 -2.50 14.97
N GLN A 40 7.67 -2.37 16.26
CA GLN A 40 6.52 -1.57 16.68
C GLN A 40 6.69 -0.09 16.32
N GLY A 41 7.89 0.46 16.51
CA GLY A 41 8.20 1.85 16.14
C GLY A 41 8.05 2.10 14.62
N PHE A 42 8.51 1.15 13.80
CA PHE A 42 8.35 1.21 12.35
C PHE A 42 6.85 1.18 11.95
N VAL A 43 6.08 0.24 12.49
CA VAL A 43 4.65 0.12 12.17
C VAL A 43 3.86 1.34 12.68
N ASN A 44 4.20 1.88 13.87
CA ASN A 44 3.58 3.13 14.34
C ASN A 44 3.89 4.32 13.42
N ALA A 45 5.09 4.39 12.83
CA ALA A 45 5.42 5.45 11.87
C ALA A 45 4.62 5.31 10.57
N LEU A 46 4.39 4.07 10.11
CA LEU A 46 3.52 3.81 8.96
C LEU A 46 2.07 4.22 9.26
N GLN A 47 1.53 3.88 10.44
CA GLN A 47 0.16 4.28 10.82
C GLN A 47 0.01 5.80 10.82
N LYS A 48 0.95 6.53 11.41
CA LYS A 48 0.96 8.00 11.36
C LYS A 48 0.99 8.55 9.94
N SER A 49 1.68 7.86 9.03
CA SER A 49 1.69 8.25 7.62
C SER A 49 0.33 8.01 6.96
N MET A 50 -0.34 6.91 7.28
CA MET A 50 -1.71 6.64 6.79
C MET A 50 -2.71 7.65 7.35
N ASP A 51 -2.64 7.96 8.65
CA ASP A 51 -3.47 8.98 9.29
C ASP A 51 -3.29 10.36 8.61
N TYR A 52 -2.04 10.69 8.26
CA TYR A 52 -1.74 11.93 7.53
C TYR A 52 -2.39 11.92 6.15
N VAL A 53 -2.20 10.84 5.37
CA VAL A 53 -2.78 10.70 4.03
C VAL A 53 -4.31 10.77 4.08
N ASN A 54 -4.93 10.15 5.07
CA ASN A 54 -6.39 10.13 5.19
C ASN A 54 -6.98 11.49 5.61
N SER A 55 -6.23 12.27 6.39
CA SER A 55 -6.71 13.55 6.96
C SER A 55 -6.33 14.80 6.15
N HIS A 56 -5.44 14.71 5.16
CA HIS A 56 -4.95 15.86 4.41
C HIS A 56 -5.40 15.84 2.95
N SER A 57 -5.37 17.00 2.31
CA SER A 57 -5.65 17.17 0.89
C SER A 57 -4.53 16.60 0.02
N ALA A 58 -4.82 16.35 -1.25
CA ALA A 58 -3.82 15.87 -2.21
C ALA A 58 -2.65 16.86 -2.37
N GLU A 59 -2.92 18.18 -2.30
CA GLU A 59 -1.90 19.23 -2.36
C GLU A 59 -0.97 19.16 -1.15
N GLU A 60 -1.52 19.08 0.07
CA GLU A 60 -0.73 19.02 1.31
C GLU A 60 0.15 17.76 1.33
N ILE A 61 -0.37 16.63 0.87
CA ILE A 61 0.39 15.38 0.75
C ILE A 61 1.50 15.54 -0.29
N ALA A 62 1.19 16.12 -1.47
CA ALA A 62 2.15 16.36 -2.53
C ALA A 62 3.29 17.27 -2.06
N GLU A 63 2.98 18.35 -1.34
CA GLU A 63 4.00 19.24 -0.74
C GLU A 63 4.89 18.48 0.26
N ALA A 64 4.30 17.65 1.12
CA ALA A 64 5.03 16.90 2.13
C ALA A 64 6.04 15.90 1.52
N ILE A 65 5.69 15.26 0.40
CA ILE A 65 6.54 14.24 -0.24
C ILE A 65 7.36 14.77 -1.44
N LYS A 66 7.18 16.03 -1.86
CA LYS A 66 7.85 16.63 -3.03
C LYS A 66 9.36 16.42 -3.01
N GLY A 67 9.98 16.47 -1.85
CA GLY A 67 11.42 16.26 -1.69
C GLY A 67 11.90 14.85 -2.12
N GLN A 68 11.01 13.85 -2.13
CA GLN A 68 11.31 12.49 -2.57
C GLN A 68 11.10 12.29 -4.08
N PHE A 69 10.42 13.24 -4.74
CA PHE A 69 10.09 13.22 -6.17
C PHE A 69 10.57 14.50 -6.85
N PRO A 70 11.90 14.79 -6.83
CA PRO A 70 12.44 16.05 -7.34
C PRO A 70 12.14 16.29 -8.83
N GLU A 71 12.08 15.22 -9.63
CA GLU A 71 11.83 15.27 -11.08
C GLU A 71 10.34 15.40 -11.46
N THR A 72 9.40 15.30 -10.50
CA THR A 72 7.97 15.38 -10.77
C THR A 72 7.44 16.77 -10.36
N GLU A 73 6.79 17.47 -11.26
CA GLU A 73 6.15 18.75 -10.95
C GLU A 73 5.09 18.60 -9.87
N LEU A 74 4.90 19.62 -9.02
CA LEU A 74 3.97 19.55 -7.89
C LEU A 74 2.53 19.28 -8.33
N ASP A 75 2.08 19.91 -9.40
CA ASP A 75 0.73 19.75 -9.95
C ASP A 75 0.50 18.30 -10.44
N THR A 76 1.52 17.72 -11.08
CA THR A 76 1.49 16.31 -11.52
C THR A 76 1.41 15.37 -10.31
N LEU A 77 2.21 15.62 -9.28
CA LEU A 77 2.21 14.83 -8.06
C LEU A 77 0.86 14.91 -7.34
N THR A 78 0.30 16.11 -7.22
CA THR A 78 -1.04 16.35 -6.69
C THR A 78 -2.11 15.56 -7.45
N THR A 79 -2.05 15.57 -8.78
CA THR A 79 -2.98 14.82 -9.62
C THR A 79 -2.88 13.31 -9.39
N ILE A 80 -1.66 12.78 -9.27
CA ILE A 80 -1.43 11.35 -8.98
C ILE A 80 -2.02 10.97 -7.61
N ILE A 81 -1.77 11.79 -6.58
CA ILE A 81 -2.28 11.56 -5.23
C ILE A 81 -3.81 11.62 -5.20
N SER A 82 -4.41 12.59 -5.88
CA SER A 82 -5.87 12.72 -5.98
C SER A 82 -6.50 11.45 -6.56
N ARG A 83 -5.96 10.95 -7.66
CA ARG A 83 -6.42 9.70 -8.29
C ARG A 83 -6.29 8.49 -7.35
N TYR A 84 -5.20 8.38 -6.63
CA TYR A 84 -5.01 7.28 -5.68
C TYR A 84 -5.97 7.36 -4.49
N LYS A 85 -6.29 8.57 -4.00
CA LYS A 85 -7.32 8.76 -2.98
C LYS A 85 -8.72 8.40 -3.50
N GLU A 86 -9.06 8.83 -4.72
CA GLU A 86 -10.34 8.52 -5.37
C GLU A 86 -10.55 7.02 -5.60
N GLN A 87 -9.47 6.27 -5.84
CA GLN A 87 -9.48 4.83 -6.05
C GLN A 87 -9.40 4.02 -4.76
N ASP A 88 -9.42 4.66 -3.59
CA ASP A 88 -9.24 4.01 -2.29
C ASP A 88 -7.98 3.12 -2.22
N THR A 89 -6.87 3.63 -2.80
CA THR A 89 -5.62 2.87 -2.91
C THR A 89 -4.94 2.66 -1.56
N TRP A 90 -5.09 3.64 -0.65
CA TRP A 90 -4.49 3.60 0.69
C TRP A 90 -5.53 3.27 1.73
N LYS A 91 -5.29 2.20 2.48
CA LYS A 91 -6.14 1.77 3.58
C LYS A 91 -6.11 2.78 4.75
N GLU A 92 -7.14 2.71 5.58
CA GLU A 92 -7.21 3.50 6.82
C GLU A 92 -6.30 2.93 7.92
N ASP A 93 -6.05 1.62 7.89
CA ASP A 93 -5.20 0.93 8.85
C ASP A 93 -4.16 0.02 8.15
N LEU A 94 -3.30 -0.58 8.93
CA LEU A 94 -2.21 -1.44 8.47
C LEU A 94 -2.53 -2.94 8.56
N ILE A 95 -3.79 -3.32 8.78
CA ILE A 95 -4.18 -4.72 8.84
C ILE A 95 -4.18 -5.32 7.43
N PHE A 96 -3.34 -6.33 7.24
CA PHE A 96 -3.32 -7.10 6.00
C PHE A 96 -4.41 -8.17 6.06
N GLU A 97 -5.53 -7.90 5.41
CA GLU A 97 -6.74 -8.72 5.49
C GLU A 97 -6.57 -10.11 4.85
N GLU A 98 -7.12 -11.15 5.49
CA GLU A 98 -7.06 -12.51 5.00
C GLU A 98 -7.82 -12.68 3.66
N ASP A 99 -8.96 -11.99 3.49
CA ASP A 99 -9.72 -12.00 2.25
C ASP A 99 -8.92 -11.42 1.08
N SER A 100 -8.18 -10.33 1.30
CA SER A 100 -7.30 -9.72 0.31
C SER A 100 -6.12 -10.64 -0.05
N PHE A 101 -5.55 -11.33 0.94
CA PHE A 101 -4.51 -12.33 0.73
C PHE A 101 -5.02 -13.53 -0.07
N THR A 102 -6.22 -14.00 0.23
CA THR A 102 -6.89 -15.08 -0.51
C THR A 102 -7.16 -14.69 -1.95
N LEU A 103 -7.65 -13.47 -2.19
CA LEU A 103 -7.89 -12.95 -3.54
C LEU A 103 -6.58 -12.88 -4.35
N LEU A 104 -5.49 -12.42 -3.75
CA LEU A 104 -4.17 -12.42 -4.40
C LEU A 104 -3.75 -13.83 -4.81
N GLN A 105 -3.89 -14.82 -3.92
CA GLN A 105 -3.54 -16.20 -4.22
C GLN A 105 -4.43 -16.78 -5.33
N ASN A 106 -5.73 -16.45 -5.37
CA ASN A 106 -6.62 -16.86 -6.46
C ASN A 106 -6.11 -16.35 -7.80
N ILE A 107 -5.78 -15.07 -7.88
CA ILE A 107 -5.25 -14.45 -9.12
C ILE A 107 -3.94 -15.12 -9.56
N LEU A 108 -3.02 -15.34 -8.63
CA LEU A 108 -1.73 -15.97 -8.95
C LEU A 108 -1.88 -17.45 -9.36
N GLU A 109 -2.80 -18.17 -8.76
CA GLU A 109 -3.10 -19.56 -9.10
C GLU A 109 -3.75 -19.67 -10.50
N GLU A 110 -4.73 -18.81 -10.80
CA GLU A 110 -5.35 -18.73 -12.13
C GLU A 110 -4.36 -18.32 -13.23
N ALA A 111 -3.40 -17.47 -12.89
CA ALA A 111 -2.31 -17.09 -13.78
C ALA A 111 -1.24 -18.19 -13.97
N GLY A 112 -1.29 -19.26 -13.16
CA GLY A 112 -0.27 -20.33 -13.18
C GLY A 112 1.05 -19.97 -12.51
N GLU A 113 1.07 -18.87 -11.73
CA GLU A 113 2.26 -18.35 -11.06
C GLU A 113 2.38 -18.84 -9.61
N LEU A 114 1.33 -19.48 -9.07
CA LEU A 114 1.30 -20.06 -7.72
C LEU A 114 1.06 -21.57 -7.83
N SER A 115 2.04 -22.37 -7.47
CA SER A 115 1.95 -23.84 -7.49
C SER A 115 1.32 -24.43 -6.23
N GLU A 116 1.40 -23.71 -5.11
CA GLU A 116 0.88 -24.15 -3.81
C GLU A 116 0.51 -22.92 -2.98
N ARG A 117 -0.66 -22.97 -2.34
CA ARG A 117 -1.14 -21.88 -1.47
C ARG A 117 -0.41 -21.89 -0.13
N VAL A 118 -0.16 -20.73 0.39
CA VAL A 118 0.42 -20.53 1.71
C VAL A 118 -0.70 -20.17 2.70
N PRO A 119 -0.78 -20.81 3.87
CA PRO A 119 -1.70 -20.39 4.92
C PRO A 119 -1.41 -18.95 5.38
N TYR A 120 -2.49 -18.20 5.63
CA TYR A 120 -2.37 -16.79 6.03
C TYR A 120 -1.49 -16.59 7.27
N ASP A 121 -1.72 -17.37 8.32
CA ASP A 121 -1.02 -17.28 9.62
C ASP A 121 0.46 -17.67 9.54
N GLU A 122 0.89 -18.36 8.48
CA GLU A 122 2.30 -18.69 8.28
C GLU A 122 3.09 -17.54 7.66
N LEU A 123 2.43 -16.68 6.88
CA LEU A 123 3.09 -15.61 6.15
C LEU A 123 2.78 -14.22 6.71
N VAL A 124 1.57 -13.99 7.20
CA VAL A 124 1.10 -12.68 7.65
C VAL A 124 1.13 -12.58 9.18
N ASN A 125 1.67 -11.48 9.69
CA ASN A 125 1.70 -11.16 11.11
C ASN A 125 1.14 -9.75 11.34
N THR A 126 -0.06 -9.66 11.87
CA THR A 126 -0.78 -8.40 12.17
C THR A 126 -0.52 -7.84 13.56
N THR A 127 0.23 -8.57 14.42
CA THR A 127 0.40 -8.25 15.85
C THR A 127 0.90 -6.82 16.10
N TYR A 128 1.76 -6.29 15.24
CA TYR A 128 2.28 -4.92 15.36
C TYR A 128 1.29 -3.90 14.82
N ALA A 129 0.56 -4.22 13.75
CA ALA A 129 -0.47 -3.38 13.17
C ALA A 129 -1.65 -3.16 14.14
N GLU A 130 -2.12 -4.22 14.81
CA GLU A 130 -3.18 -4.17 15.81
C GLU A 130 -2.85 -3.27 17.02
N LYS A 131 -1.57 -3.05 17.29
CA LYS A 131 -1.04 -2.20 18.36
C LYS A 131 -0.59 -0.82 17.89
N ALA A 132 -0.67 -0.54 16.59
CA ALA A 132 -0.23 0.74 16.04
C ALA A 132 -1.08 1.91 16.56
N LYS A 133 -0.43 3.07 16.76
CA LYS A 133 -1.04 4.29 17.31
C LYS A 133 -0.49 5.52 16.62
#